data_3e336ad1d438a4999fa114bcde1cbc76
#
_entry.id   3e336ad1d438a4999fa114bcde1cbc76
#
_cell.length_a   1.000
_cell.length_b   1.000
_cell.length_c   1.000
_cell.angle_alpha   90.00
_cell.angle_beta   90.00
_cell.angle_gamma   90.00
#
_symmetry.space_group_name_H-M   'P 1'
#
loop_
_entity.id
_entity.type
_entity.pdbx_description
1 polymer ?
#
loop_
_entity_poly.entity_id
_entity_poly.type
_entity_poly.pdbx_seq_one_letter_code
_entity_poly.pdbx_strand_id
1 'polypeptide(L)'
;MIVKTLTSLGHAIIDSIWRLGVASSFIAKVLTRSSIVLRRPRLLVDEIHFAGVLSMVIIVVSGLFVGLVLGLQGYETLKRYGSTGAVGTLVALSLVRELGPVVSALLFASRAGSAITAEIGIMKTTEQLSAMEMMAVDPHARVISPMFWGGFISMPLLAAIFSAFGILGGYLITVVVIGVDGGAFWAQMQASVDFYHDILNGVIKSVVFGFAVSSIAVFEGYSAVPTAEGVSRAVTRTVVTSALAVLALDFVLTAFMFTGGV
;
A
#
# COMPACT_ATOMS: atom_id res chain seq x y z
N MET A 1 -37.24 20.21 6.02
CA MET A 1 -36.25 19.20 6.44
C MET A 1 -35.57 18.59 5.22
N ILE A 2 -36.28 18.09 4.22
CA ILE A 2 -35.77 17.44 2.99
C ILE A 2 -34.83 18.37 2.19
N VAL A 3 -35.18 19.64 1.98
CA VAL A 3 -34.37 20.60 1.21
C VAL A 3 -33.02 20.89 1.88
N LYS A 4 -32.96 20.98 3.22
CA LYS A 4 -31.68 21.15 3.96
C LYS A 4 -30.78 19.92 3.84
N THR A 5 -31.35 18.73 3.81
CA THR A 5 -30.59 17.48 3.62
C THR A 5 -30.05 17.34 2.20
N LEU A 6 -30.85 17.76 1.19
CA LEU A 6 -30.41 17.76 -0.21
C LEU A 6 -29.29 18.80 -0.47
N THR A 7 -29.41 19.99 0.11
CA THR A 7 -28.37 21.03 0.00
C THR A 7 -27.08 20.61 0.71
N SER A 8 -27.17 19.97 1.90
CA SER A 8 -25.98 19.46 2.59
C SER A 8 -25.28 18.33 1.83
N LEU A 9 -26.04 17.44 1.20
CA LEU A 9 -25.50 16.41 0.31
C LEU A 9 -24.84 17.02 -0.94
N GLY A 10 -25.48 18.03 -1.56
CA GLY A 10 -24.90 18.75 -2.69
C GLY A 10 -23.57 19.43 -2.35
N HIS A 11 -23.50 20.12 -1.21
CA HIS A 11 -22.25 20.72 -0.74
C HIS A 11 -21.17 19.66 -0.45
N ALA A 12 -21.52 18.56 0.19
CA ALA A 12 -20.56 17.48 0.47
C ALA A 12 -19.97 16.87 -0.82
N ILE A 13 -20.78 16.70 -1.86
CA ILE A 13 -20.31 16.18 -3.16
C ILE A 13 -19.39 17.21 -3.84
N ILE A 14 -19.79 18.48 -3.88
CA ILE A 14 -18.98 19.55 -4.48
C ILE A 14 -17.65 19.70 -3.75
N ASP A 15 -17.64 19.68 -2.42
CA ASP A 15 -16.43 19.74 -1.60
C ASP A 15 -15.52 18.54 -1.86
N SER A 16 -16.08 17.33 -2.04
CA SER A 16 -15.32 16.14 -2.36
C SER A 16 -14.67 16.23 -3.75
N ILE A 17 -15.41 16.68 -4.77
CA ILE A 17 -14.87 16.87 -6.12
C ILE A 17 -13.79 17.96 -6.12
N TRP A 18 -14.02 19.05 -5.40
CA TRP A 18 -13.04 20.14 -5.30
C TRP A 18 -11.74 19.67 -4.61
N ARG A 19 -11.85 18.88 -3.52
CA ARG A 19 -10.69 18.28 -2.85
C ARG A 19 -9.92 17.35 -3.78
N LEU A 20 -10.60 16.54 -4.58
CA LEU A 20 -9.96 15.67 -5.59
C LEU A 20 -9.21 16.51 -6.64
N GLY A 21 -9.80 17.63 -7.10
CA GLY A 21 -9.16 18.56 -8.02
C GLY A 21 -7.89 19.19 -7.43
N VAL A 22 -7.95 19.62 -6.17
CA VAL A 22 -6.78 20.17 -5.45
C VAL A 22 -5.71 19.09 -5.26
N ALA A 23 -6.11 17.88 -4.85
CA ALA A 23 -5.17 16.75 -4.66
C ALA A 23 -4.48 16.38 -5.98
N SER A 24 -5.21 16.28 -7.10
CA SER A 24 -4.64 15.97 -8.40
C SER A 24 -3.66 17.04 -8.89
N SER A 25 -3.98 18.32 -8.70
CA SER A 25 -3.08 19.43 -9.04
C SER A 25 -1.82 19.44 -8.18
N PHE A 26 -1.95 19.09 -6.89
CA PHE A 26 -0.83 18.95 -5.97
C PHE A 26 0.10 17.82 -6.40
N ILE A 27 -0.46 16.63 -6.69
CA ILE A 27 0.33 15.49 -7.16
C ILE A 27 1.01 15.78 -8.49
N ALA A 28 0.34 16.46 -9.42
CA ALA A 28 0.96 16.91 -10.66
C ALA A 28 2.19 17.80 -10.40
N LYS A 29 2.12 18.71 -9.42
CA LYS A 29 3.28 19.54 -9.01
C LYS A 29 4.40 18.67 -8.42
N VAL A 30 4.08 17.70 -7.57
CA VAL A 30 5.07 16.77 -7.00
C VAL A 30 5.78 15.99 -8.10
N LEU A 31 5.04 15.46 -9.08
CA LEU A 31 5.59 14.71 -10.21
C LEU A 31 6.46 15.59 -11.12
N THR A 32 6.03 16.82 -11.45
CA THR A 32 6.82 17.74 -12.29
C THR A 32 8.11 18.20 -11.62
N ARG A 33 8.14 18.26 -10.28
CA ARG A 33 9.32 18.64 -9.48
C ARG A 33 10.22 17.46 -9.12
N SER A 34 9.90 16.25 -9.58
CA SER A 34 10.64 15.00 -9.28
C SER A 34 12.06 14.96 -9.87
N SER A 35 12.45 15.89 -10.74
CA SER A 35 13.80 15.94 -11.32
C SER A 35 14.94 16.01 -10.28
N ILE A 36 14.66 16.53 -9.09
CA ILE A 36 15.63 16.61 -8.00
C ILE A 36 15.96 15.23 -7.42
N VAL A 37 14.98 14.30 -7.45
CA VAL A 37 15.14 12.92 -6.97
C VAL A 37 16.21 12.19 -7.78
N LEU A 38 16.21 12.40 -9.12
CA LEU A 38 17.20 11.82 -10.01
C LEU A 38 18.60 12.45 -9.82
N ARG A 39 18.64 13.76 -9.49
CA ARG A 39 19.91 14.47 -9.27
C ARG A 39 20.54 14.20 -7.90
N ARG A 40 19.74 13.81 -6.92
CA ARG A 40 20.18 13.57 -5.54
C ARG A 40 19.64 12.23 -5.02
N PRO A 41 20.15 11.08 -5.49
CA PRO A 41 19.63 9.76 -5.15
C PRO A 41 19.72 9.43 -3.66
N ARG A 42 20.65 10.08 -2.93
CA ARG A 42 20.80 9.90 -1.49
C ARG A 42 19.52 10.25 -0.71
N LEU A 43 18.83 11.33 -1.11
CA LEU A 43 17.55 11.69 -0.49
C LEU A 43 16.48 10.60 -0.67
N LEU A 44 16.44 10.01 -1.87
CA LEU A 44 15.51 8.91 -2.15
C LEU A 44 15.85 7.65 -1.34
N VAL A 45 17.13 7.32 -1.21
CA VAL A 45 17.57 6.16 -0.41
C VAL A 45 17.20 6.32 1.06
N ASP A 46 17.39 7.53 1.61
CA ASP A 46 17.03 7.84 2.99
C ASP A 46 15.50 7.66 3.20
N GLU A 47 14.67 8.10 2.25
CA GLU A 47 13.22 7.94 2.30
C GLU A 47 12.78 6.48 2.09
N ILE A 48 13.43 5.72 1.20
CA ILE A 48 13.18 4.27 1.05
C ILE A 48 13.54 3.54 2.36
N HIS A 49 14.61 3.93 3.02
CA HIS A 49 14.97 3.37 4.31
C HIS A 49 13.89 3.68 5.36
N PHE A 50 13.44 4.92 5.43
CA PHE A 50 12.42 5.34 6.39
C PHE A 50 11.05 4.70 6.13
N ALA A 51 10.56 4.72 4.90
CA ALA A 51 9.25 4.16 4.54
C ALA A 51 9.28 2.62 4.39
N GLY A 52 10.35 2.08 3.80
CA GLY A 52 10.48 0.65 3.46
C GLY A 52 11.09 -0.17 4.59
N VAL A 53 12.37 0.05 4.89
CA VAL A 53 13.13 -0.83 5.79
C VAL A 53 12.54 -0.85 7.20
N LEU A 54 12.16 0.31 7.73
CA LEU A 54 11.53 0.37 9.05
C LEU A 54 10.12 -0.24 9.09
N SER A 55 9.46 -0.47 7.94
CA SER A 55 8.18 -1.20 7.85
C SER A 55 8.37 -2.70 7.70
N MET A 56 9.60 -3.16 7.39
CA MET A 56 9.87 -4.55 7.03
C MET A 56 9.47 -5.55 8.13
N VAL A 57 9.72 -5.21 9.41
CA VAL A 57 9.42 -6.11 10.52
C VAL A 57 7.92 -6.43 10.60
N ILE A 58 7.06 -5.41 10.53
CA ILE A 58 5.61 -5.64 10.59
C ILE A 58 5.12 -6.41 9.36
N ILE A 59 5.68 -6.17 8.19
CA ILE A 59 5.35 -6.85 6.94
C ILE A 59 5.73 -8.34 6.99
N VAL A 60 6.96 -8.65 7.43
CA VAL A 60 7.46 -10.03 7.54
C VAL A 60 6.63 -10.83 8.55
N VAL A 61 6.45 -10.29 9.75
CA VAL A 61 5.68 -10.96 10.81
C VAL A 61 4.23 -11.16 10.41
N SER A 62 3.59 -10.14 9.87
CA SER A 62 2.19 -10.24 9.43
C SER A 62 2.04 -11.20 8.24
N GLY A 63 2.96 -11.16 7.27
CA GLY A 63 2.98 -12.09 6.13
C GLY A 63 3.06 -13.54 6.59
N LEU A 64 3.99 -13.83 7.52
CA LEU A 64 4.16 -15.16 8.08
C LEU A 64 2.87 -15.65 8.75
N PHE A 65 2.26 -14.85 9.63
CA PHE A 65 1.02 -15.24 10.33
C PHE A 65 -0.17 -15.41 9.38
N VAL A 66 -0.32 -14.53 8.40
CA VAL A 66 -1.37 -14.67 7.37
C VAL A 66 -1.16 -15.97 6.59
N GLY A 67 0.08 -16.28 6.22
CA GLY A 67 0.42 -17.53 5.55
C GLY A 67 0.13 -18.78 6.39
N LEU A 68 0.45 -18.75 7.68
CA LEU A 68 0.10 -19.83 8.62
C LEU A 68 -1.42 -20.07 8.67
N VAL A 69 -2.21 -19.00 8.76
CA VAL A 69 -3.68 -19.10 8.81
C VAL A 69 -4.25 -19.61 7.49
N LEU A 70 -3.77 -19.08 6.35
CA LEU A 70 -4.19 -19.53 5.03
C LEU A 70 -3.84 -21.00 4.77
N GLY A 71 -2.64 -21.42 5.16
CA GLY A 71 -2.22 -22.81 5.05
C GLY A 71 -3.11 -23.75 5.86
N LEU A 72 -3.42 -23.38 7.11
CA LEU A 72 -4.28 -24.17 7.99
C LEU A 72 -5.72 -24.26 7.45
N GLN A 73 -6.32 -23.11 7.12
CA GLN A 73 -7.70 -23.07 6.58
C GLN A 73 -7.80 -23.73 5.21
N GLY A 74 -6.79 -23.50 4.36
CA GLY A 74 -6.70 -24.12 3.03
C GLY A 74 -6.62 -25.64 3.14
N TYR A 75 -5.80 -26.16 4.05
CA TYR A 75 -5.69 -27.59 4.29
C TYR A 75 -7.01 -28.19 4.77
N GLU A 76 -7.65 -27.61 5.78
CA GLU A 76 -8.92 -28.10 6.31
C GLU A 76 -10.04 -28.08 5.25
N THR A 77 -10.05 -27.07 4.40
CA THR A 77 -11.02 -26.96 3.30
C THR A 77 -10.76 -28.02 2.23
N LEU A 78 -9.52 -28.14 1.74
CA LEU A 78 -9.16 -29.07 0.67
C LEU A 78 -9.20 -30.53 1.11
N LYS A 79 -8.99 -30.82 2.38
CA LYS A 79 -9.14 -32.15 2.98
C LYS A 79 -10.56 -32.72 2.79
N ARG A 80 -11.59 -31.87 2.88
CA ARG A 80 -12.97 -32.27 2.66
C ARG A 80 -13.26 -32.70 1.22
N TYR A 81 -12.46 -32.19 0.26
CA TYR A 81 -12.57 -32.51 -1.16
C TYR A 81 -11.52 -33.53 -1.62
N GLY A 82 -10.74 -34.10 -0.72
CA GLY A 82 -9.68 -35.06 -1.06
C GLY A 82 -8.48 -34.51 -1.85
N SER A 83 -8.31 -33.17 -1.87
CA SER A 83 -7.31 -32.47 -2.70
C SER A 83 -6.23 -31.77 -1.88
N THR A 84 -5.75 -32.42 -0.81
CA THR A 84 -4.79 -31.81 0.14
C THR A 84 -3.47 -31.36 -0.52
N GLY A 85 -3.05 -31.99 -1.64
CA GLY A 85 -1.87 -31.56 -2.38
C GLY A 85 -1.96 -30.16 -2.99
N ALA A 86 -3.18 -29.66 -3.26
CA ALA A 86 -3.40 -28.35 -3.87
C ALA A 86 -3.28 -27.15 -2.89
N VAL A 87 -2.94 -27.41 -1.61
CA VAL A 87 -2.82 -26.33 -0.59
C VAL A 87 -1.75 -25.31 -0.99
N GLY A 88 -0.62 -25.76 -1.54
CA GLY A 88 0.46 -24.87 -1.98
C GLY A 88 -0.01 -23.88 -3.05
N THR A 89 -0.77 -24.36 -4.02
CA THR A 89 -1.36 -23.51 -5.07
C THR A 89 -2.34 -22.50 -4.49
N LEU A 90 -3.23 -22.93 -3.60
CA LEU A 90 -4.22 -22.03 -2.97
C LEU A 90 -3.53 -20.91 -2.18
N VAL A 91 -2.55 -21.25 -1.36
CA VAL A 91 -1.79 -20.27 -0.56
C VAL A 91 -1.05 -19.29 -1.46
N ALA A 92 -0.34 -19.79 -2.47
CA ALA A 92 0.45 -18.93 -3.37
C ALA A 92 -0.43 -17.98 -4.18
N LEU A 93 -1.48 -18.48 -4.83
CA LEU A 93 -2.38 -17.66 -5.63
C LEU A 93 -3.13 -16.62 -4.79
N SER A 94 -3.62 -17.00 -3.60
CA SER A 94 -4.29 -16.07 -2.70
C SER A 94 -3.37 -14.95 -2.24
N LEU A 95 -2.10 -15.26 -1.94
CA LEU A 95 -1.14 -14.26 -1.48
C LEU A 95 -0.64 -13.38 -2.63
N VAL A 96 -0.24 -13.96 -3.75
CA VAL A 96 0.39 -13.21 -4.83
C VAL A 96 -0.61 -12.32 -5.56
N ARG A 97 -1.82 -12.82 -5.85
CA ARG A 97 -2.83 -12.09 -6.62
C ARG A 97 -3.56 -11.02 -5.81
N GLU A 98 -3.89 -11.31 -4.53
CA GLU A 98 -4.85 -10.50 -3.78
C GLU A 98 -4.28 -10.05 -2.43
N LEU A 99 -4.08 -10.97 -1.49
CA LEU A 99 -3.79 -10.64 -0.11
C LEU A 99 -2.42 -9.96 0.07
N GLY A 100 -1.41 -10.36 -0.70
CA GLY A 100 -0.09 -9.76 -0.64
C GLY A 100 -0.13 -8.26 -0.91
N PRO A 101 -0.59 -7.82 -2.09
CA PRO A 101 -0.72 -6.40 -2.40
C PRO A 101 -1.63 -5.63 -1.45
N VAL A 102 -2.82 -6.15 -1.13
CA VAL A 102 -3.83 -5.45 -0.33
C VAL A 102 -3.39 -5.31 1.13
N VAL A 103 -3.03 -6.41 1.79
CA VAL A 103 -2.68 -6.38 3.21
C VAL A 103 -1.39 -5.59 3.43
N SER A 104 -0.38 -5.75 2.56
CA SER A 104 0.83 -4.95 2.65
C SER A 104 0.55 -3.45 2.45
N ALA A 105 -0.39 -3.07 1.55
CA ALA A 105 -0.77 -1.67 1.35
C ALA A 105 -1.48 -1.08 2.58
N LEU A 106 -2.35 -1.84 3.25
CA LEU A 106 -3.01 -1.42 4.48
C LEU A 106 -2.01 -1.23 5.63
N LEU A 107 -1.07 -2.17 5.78
CA LEU A 107 0.00 -2.06 6.79
C LEU A 107 0.95 -0.91 6.47
N PHE A 108 1.29 -0.73 5.21
CA PHE A 108 2.11 0.39 4.74
C PHE A 108 1.43 1.73 4.99
N ALA A 109 0.14 1.86 4.68
CA ALA A 109 -0.63 3.08 4.93
C ALA A 109 -0.70 3.43 6.41
N SER A 110 -0.89 2.43 7.28
CA SER A 110 -0.99 2.65 8.72
C SER A 110 0.35 3.03 9.35
N ARG A 111 1.48 2.50 8.87
CA ARG A 111 2.81 2.77 9.43
C ARG A 111 3.56 3.86 8.66
N ALA A 112 3.88 3.63 7.40
CA ALA A 112 4.68 4.57 6.60
C ALA A 112 3.86 5.78 6.15
N GLY A 113 2.62 5.55 5.69
CA GLY A 113 1.72 6.64 5.28
C GLY A 113 1.45 7.60 6.43
N SER A 114 1.15 7.10 7.63
CA SER A 114 0.96 7.92 8.82
C SER A 114 2.23 8.68 9.23
N ALA A 115 3.40 8.05 9.13
CA ALA A 115 4.68 8.67 9.46
C ALA A 115 5.03 9.82 8.50
N ILE A 116 4.90 9.61 7.19
CA ILE A 116 5.10 10.64 6.16
C ILE A 116 4.15 11.82 6.40
N THR A 117 2.86 11.56 6.66
CA THR A 117 1.89 12.60 6.96
C THR A 117 2.25 13.40 8.21
N ALA A 118 2.66 12.71 9.28
CA ALA A 118 3.07 13.35 10.52
C ALA A 118 4.32 14.21 10.33
N GLU A 119 5.33 13.72 9.62
CA GLU A 119 6.59 14.43 9.38
C GLU A 119 6.35 15.72 8.59
N ILE A 120 5.63 15.68 7.48
CA ILE A 120 5.27 16.88 6.70
C ILE A 120 4.43 17.84 7.56
N GLY A 121 3.46 17.32 8.33
CA GLY A 121 2.62 18.11 9.20
C GLY A 121 3.41 18.81 10.32
N ILE A 122 4.41 18.15 10.91
CA ILE A 122 5.32 18.72 11.89
C ILE A 122 6.20 19.79 11.25
N MET A 123 6.81 19.53 10.09
CA MET A 123 7.59 20.53 9.36
C MET A 123 6.78 21.80 9.06
N LYS A 124 5.49 21.65 8.78
CA LYS A 124 4.58 22.76 8.56
C LYS A 124 4.28 23.52 9.87
N THR A 125 4.04 22.80 10.95
CA THR A 125 3.74 23.40 12.29
C THR A 125 4.93 24.17 12.85
N THR A 126 6.15 23.72 12.56
CA THR A 126 7.40 24.37 12.98
C THR A 126 7.93 25.39 11.96
N GLU A 127 7.11 25.77 10.96
CA GLU A 127 7.43 26.74 9.92
C GLU A 127 8.65 26.39 9.04
N GLN A 128 9.14 25.15 9.10
CA GLN A 128 10.30 24.71 8.29
C GLN A 128 10.04 24.83 6.78
N LEU A 129 8.81 24.50 6.32
CA LEU A 129 8.45 24.61 4.91
C LEU A 129 8.47 26.07 4.46
N SER A 130 7.92 26.99 5.25
CA SER A 130 7.92 28.42 4.96
C SER A 130 9.32 29.02 5.01
N ALA A 131 10.16 28.56 5.96
CA ALA A 131 11.57 28.96 6.01
C ALA A 131 12.36 28.54 4.77
N MET A 132 12.08 27.35 4.21
CA MET A 132 12.68 26.93 2.93
C MET A 132 12.27 27.85 1.77
N GLU A 133 10.99 28.23 1.70
CA GLU A 133 10.49 29.16 0.67
C GLU A 133 11.16 30.53 0.76
N MET A 134 11.35 31.07 1.98
CA MET A 134 12.08 32.32 2.18
C MET A 134 13.55 32.24 1.75
N MET A 135 14.15 31.05 1.82
CA MET A 135 15.50 30.78 1.31
C MET A 135 15.55 30.45 -0.19
N ALA A 136 14.45 30.64 -0.92
CA ALA A 136 14.30 30.28 -2.34
C ALA A 136 14.50 28.76 -2.62
N VAL A 137 14.27 27.91 -1.63
CA VAL A 137 14.28 26.44 -1.78
C VAL A 137 12.85 25.95 -1.90
N ASP A 138 12.53 25.26 -3.00
CA ASP A 138 11.18 24.69 -3.22
C ASP A 138 10.94 23.47 -2.30
N PRO A 139 10.00 23.55 -1.32
CA PRO A 139 9.69 22.44 -0.42
C PRO A 139 9.13 21.21 -1.14
N HIS A 140 8.37 21.42 -2.24
CA HIS A 140 7.84 20.33 -3.04
C HIS A 140 8.95 19.49 -3.66
N ALA A 141 9.99 20.14 -4.15
CA ALA A 141 11.13 19.45 -4.75
C ALA A 141 12.04 18.80 -3.70
N ARG A 142 12.27 19.47 -2.55
CA ARG A 142 13.29 19.08 -1.58
C ARG A 142 12.81 18.04 -0.57
N VAL A 143 11.53 18.08 -0.19
CA VAL A 143 10.94 17.23 0.87
C VAL A 143 9.86 16.34 0.32
N ILE A 144 8.82 16.91 -0.28
CA ILE A 144 7.60 16.16 -0.62
C ILE A 144 7.84 15.15 -1.73
N SER A 145 8.60 15.53 -2.78
CA SER A 145 8.88 14.63 -3.90
C SER A 145 9.71 13.40 -3.50
N PRO A 146 10.83 13.52 -2.73
CA PRO A 146 11.55 12.36 -2.21
C PRO A 146 10.68 11.44 -1.35
N MET A 147 9.88 11.98 -0.42
CA MET A 147 8.97 11.21 0.43
C MET A 147 7.92 10.44 -0.38
N PHE A 148 7.35 11.08 -1.40
CA PHE A 148 6.41 10.42 -2.32
C PHE A 148 7.07 9.24 -3.04
N TRP A 149 8.23 9.45 -3.67
CA TRP A 149 8.92 8.40 -4.43
C TRP A 149 9.50 7.31 -3.53
N GLY A 150 9.97 7.66 -2.33
CA GLY A 150 10.40 6.70 -1.32
C GLY A 150 9.29 5.75 -0.93
N GLY A 151 8.09 6.28 -0.64
CA GLY A 151 6.89 5.48 -0.35
C GLY A 151 6.42 4.65 -1.54
N PHE A 152 6.35 5.26 -2.72
CA PHE A 152 5.91 4.61 -3.95
C PHE A 152 6.77 3.41 -4.34
N ILE A 153 8.09 3.51 -4.25
CA ILE A 153 9.02 2.42 -4.58
C ILE A 153 9.04 1.36 -3.49
N SER A 154 8.93 1.75 -2.23
CA SER A 154 8.96 0.82 -1.09
C SER A 154 7.77 -0.13 -1.09
N MET A 155 6.59 0.34 -1.49
CA MET A 155 5.36 -0.44 -1.38
C MET A 155 5.35 -1.74 -2.20
N PRO A 156 5.71 -1.79 -3.52
CA PRO A 156 5.79 -3.03 -4.28
C PRO A 156 6.81 -4.02 -3.72
N LEU A 157 7.94 -3.52 -3.22
CA LEU A 157 8.97 -4.36 -2.60
C LEU A 157 8.44 -5.01 -1.31
N LEU A 158 7.73 -4.25 -0.49
CA LEU A 158 7.11 -4.78 0.74
C LEU A 158 6.01 -5.79 0.44
N ALA A 159 5.23 -5.60 -0.63
CA ALA A 159 4.22 -6.56 -1.07
C ALA A 159 4.85 -7.90 -1.52
N ALA A 160 5.97 -7.83 -2.24
CA ALA A 160 6.73 -9.03 -2.63
C ALA A 160 7.28 -9.78 -1.40
N ILE A 161 7.85 -9.04 -0.44
CA ILE A 161 8.34 -9.61 0.81
C ILE A 161 7.20 -10.25 1.62
N PHE A 162 6.05 -9.57 1.72
CA PHE A 162 4.85 -10.10 2.40
C PHE A 162 4.42 -11.43 1.79
N SER A 163 4.31 -11.50 0.45
CA SER A 163 3.90 -12.72 -0.25
C SER A 163 4.92 -13.85 -0.06
N ALA A 164 6.21 -13.55 -0.13
CA ALA A 164 7.27 -14.55 0.09
C ALA A 164 7.21 -15.15 1.50
N PHE A 165 7.13 -14.31 2.53
CA PHE A 165 7.02 -14.78 3.92
C PHE A 165 5.66 -15.43 4.21
N GLY A 166 4.60 -15.02 3.52
CA GLY A 166 3.30 -15.67 3.59
C GLY A 166 3.33 -17.10 3.02
N ILE A 167 3.98 -17.30 1.88
CA ILE A 167 4.17 -18.65 1.30
C ILE A 167 5.01 -19.51 2.25
N LEU A 168 6.07 -18.97 2.85
CA LEU A 168 6.86 -19.67 3.87
C LEU A 168 6.02 -20.05 5.10
N GLY A 169 5.15 -19.16 5.56
CA GLY A 169 4.20 -19.44 6.65
C GLY A 169 3.25 -20.58 6.28
N GLY A 170 2.68 -20.54 5.08
CA GLY A 170 1.84 -21.62 4.55
C GLY A 170 2.58 -22.96 4.47
N TYR A 171 3.82 -22.96 4.00
CA TYR A 171 4.69 -24.14 3.97
C TYR A 171 4.95 -24.69 5.38
N LEU A 172 5.30 -23.84 6.33
CA LEU A 172 5.60 -24.25 7.70
C LEU A 172 4.42 -24.99 8.32
N ILE A 173 3.21 -24.46 8.21
CA ILE A 173 2.04 -25.10 8.82
C ILE A 173 1.64 -26.37 8.08
N THR A 174 1.61 -26.36 6.75
CA THR A 174 1.08 -27.49 5.97
C THR A 174 2.07 -28.65 5.86
N VAL A 175 3.33 -28.38 5.66
CA VAL A 175 4.36 -29.41 5.45
C VAL A 175 5.01 -29.82 6.78
N VAL A 176 5.48 -28.86 7.58
CA VAL A 176 6.24 -29.18 8.78
C VAL A 176 5.35 -29.62 9.93
N VAL A 177 4.19 -28.98 10.12
CA VAL A 177 3.30 -29.27 11.26
C VAL A 177 2.26 -30.35 10.92
N ILE A 178 1.59 -30.25 9.77
CA ILE A 178 0.51 -31.15 9.37
C ILE A 178 1.05 -32.41 8.67
N GLY A 179 2.22 -32.33 8.01
CA GLY A 179 2.86 -33.49 7.36
C GLY A 179 2.41 -33.72 5.91
N VAL A 180 1.93 -32.70 5.21
CA VAL A 180 1.67 -32.77 3.75
C VAL A 180 3.01 -32.93 3.03
N ASP A 181 3.03 -33.71 1.92
CA ASP A 181 4.26 -33.88 1.15
C ASP A 181 4.79 -32.55 0.60
N GLY A 182 6.00 -32.19 1.01
CA GLY A 182 6.64 -30.94 0.61
C GLY A 182 6.99 -30.89 -0.88
N GLY A 183 7.28 -32.05 -1.49
CA GLY A 183 7.50 -32.13 -2.93
C GLY A 183 6.22 -31.80 -3.71
N ALA A 184 5.07 -32.34 -3.29
CA ALA A 184 3.77 -32.04 -3.89
C ALA A 184 3.39 -30.56 -3.71
N PHE A 185 3.65 -29.97 -2.52
CA PHE A 185 3.40 -28.56 -2.24
C PHE A 185 4.09 -27.63 -3.26
N TRP A 186 5.42 -27.81 -3.46
CA TRP A 186 6.17 -26.97 -4.39
C TRP A 186 5.89 -27.27 -5.85
N ALA A 187 5.78 -28.54 -6.22
CA ALA A 187 5.55 -28.95 -7.61
C ALA A 187 4.18 -28.43 -8.12
N GLN A 188 3.12 -28.56 -7.33
CA GLN A 188 1.81 -28.07 -7.72
C GLN A 188 1.74 -26.54 -7.74
N MET A 189 2.38 -25.87 -6.78
CA MET A 189 2.49 -24.42 -6.78
C MET A 189 3.19 -23.90 -8.05
N GLN A 190 4.36 -24.49 -8.42
CA GLN A 190 5.11 -24.09 -9.60
C GLN A 190 4.35 -24.39 -10.91
N ALA A 191 3.60 -25.47 -10.97
CA ALA A 191 2.80 -25.82 -12.13
C ALA A 191 1.57 -24.93 -12.34
N SER A 192 1.06 -24.33 -11.26
CA SER A 192 -0.21 -23.59 -11.27
C SER A 192 -0.06 -22.08 -11.28
N VAL A 193 1.09 -21.56 -10.83
CA VAL A 193 1.34 -20.10 -10.77
C VAL A 193 1.95 -19.64 -12.10
N ASP A 194 1.20 -18.81 -12.83
CA ASP A 194 1.68 -18.18 -14.06
C ASP A 194 2.34 -16.84 -13.73
N PHE A 195 3.55 -16.63 -14.29
CA PHE A 195 4.28 -15.39 -14.08
C PHE A 195 3.53 -14.17 -14.60
N TYR A 196 2.95 -14.24 -15.79
CA TYR A 196 2.27 -13.11 -16.43
C TYR A 196 0.88 -12.82 -15.84
N HIS A 197 0.12 -13.86 -15.51
CA HIS A 197 -1.25 -13.70 -15.04
C HIS A 197 -1.36 -13.54 -13.52
N ASP A 198 -0.38 -14.04 -12.75
CA ASP A 198 -0.46 -14.01 -11.31
C ASP A 198 0.50 -13.00 -10.68
N ILE A 199 1.80 -13.15 -10.96
CA ILE A 199 2.83 -12.33 -10.36
C ILE A 199 2.76 -10.89 -10.88
N LEU A 200 2.66 -10.72 -12.21
CA LEU A 200 2.61 -9.38 -12.81
C LEU A 200 1.35 -8.61 -12.37
N ASN A 201 0.20 -9.28 -12.28
CA ASN A 201 -1.03 -8.67 -11.78
C ASN A 201 -0.88 -8.20 -10.33
N GLY A 202 -0.28 -9.01 -9.46
CA GLY A 202 0.03 -8.62 -8.09
C GLY A 202 1.00 -7.42 -8.00
N VAL A 203 2.01 -7.40 -8.87
CA VAL A 203 2.94 -6.27 -8.97
C VAL A 203 2.24 -5.00 -9.45
N ILE A 204 1.41 -5.08 -10.49
CA ILE A 204 0.63 -3.93 -10.99
C ILE A 204 -0.27 -3.37 -9.89
N LYS A 205 -1.01 -4.23 -9.16
CA LYS A 205 -1.82 -3.82 -8.02
C LYS A 205 -0.97 -3.09 -6.97
N SER A 206 0.17 -3.67 -6.58
CA SER A 206 1.05 -3.07 -5.57
C SER A 206 1.62 -1.71 -6.00
N VAL A 207 1.92 -1.52 -7.28
CA VAL A 207 2.36 -0.23 -7.84
C VAL A 207 1.24 0.80 -7.76
N VAL A 208 0.02 0.43 -8.16
CA VAL A 208 -1.15 1.33 -8.08
C VAL A 208 -1.47 1.71 -6.64
N PHE A 209 -1.42 0.75 -5.72
CA PHE A 209 -1.63 1.01 -4.29
C PHE A 209 -0.53 1.89 -3.71
N GLY A 210 0.73 1.64 -4.08
CA GLY A 210 1.86 2.48 -3.67
C GLY A 210 1.70 3.93 -4.12
N PHE A 211 1.26 4.13 -5.37
CA PHE A 211 0.96 5.46 -5.89
C PHE A 211 -0.18 6.13 -5.10
N ALA A 212 -1.27 5.43 -4.87
CA ALA A 212 -2.44 5.97 -4.16
C ALA A 212 -2.10 6.32 -2.71
N VAL A 213 -1.50 5.40 -1.95
CA VAL A 213 -1.18 5.62 -0.53
C VAL A 213 -0.15 6.73 -0.36
N SER A 214 0.93 6.74 -1.16
CA SER A 214 1.95 7.80 -1.09
C SER A 214 1.38 9.17 -1.47
N SER A 215 0.49 9.22 -2.49
CA SER A 215 -0.19 10.47 -2.87
C SER A 215 -1.06 11.01 -1.74
N ILE A 216 -1.86 10.16 -1.11
CA ILE A 216 -2.73 10.53 0.01
C ILE A 216 -1.89 11.02 1.19
N ALA A 217 -0.82 10.29 1.54
CA ALA A 217 0.02 10.62 2.68
C ALA A 217 0.68 12.00 2.54
N VAL A 218 1.30 12.29 1.40
CA VAL A 218 1.94 13.60 1.19
C VAL A 218 0.92 14.74 1.08
N PHE A 219 -0.25 14.49 0.48
CA PHE A 219 -1.31 15.48 0.35
C PHE A 219 -1.94 15.84 1.70
N GLU A 220 -2.31 14.85 2.51
CA GLU A 220 -2.91 15.08 3.84
C GLU A 220 -1.91 15.73 4.79
N GLY A 221 -0.62 15.37 4.72
CA GLY A 221 0.43 16.01 5.49
C GLY A 221 0.61 17.48 5.14
N TYR A 222 0.69 17.80 3.84
CA TYR A 222 0.82 19.17 3.36
C TYR A 222 -0.43 20.03 3.64
N SER A 223 -1.62 19.41 3.56
CA SER A 223 -2.90 20.08 3.81
C SER A 223 -3.27 20.19 5.29
N ALA A 224 -2.47 19.59 6.19
CA ALA A 224 -2.73 19.63 7.62
C ALA A 224 -2.77 21.08 8.15
N VAL A 225 -3.68 21.32 9.10
CA VAL A 225 -3.67 22.58 9.86
C VAL A 225 -2.41 22.59 10.74
N PRO A 226 -1.65 23.72 10.81
CA PRO A 226 -0.36 23.76 11.52
C PRO A 226 -0.55 23.81 13.05
N THR A 227 -1.13 22.76 13.59
CA THR A 227 -1.36 22.54 15.03
C THR A 227 -1.18 21.06 15.35
N ALA A 228 -0.81 20.71 16.57
CA ALA A 228 -0.68 19.30 16.99
C ALA A 228 -1.96 18.50 16.75
N GLU A 229 -3.12 19.07 17.02
CA GLU A 229 -4.42 18.45 16.76
C GLU A 229 -4.69 18.29 15.25
N GLY A 230 -4.33 19.30 14.45
CA GLY A 230 -4.45 19.26 12.99
C GLY A 230 -3.62 18.15 12.37
N VAL A 231 -2.39 17.97 12.83
CA VAL A 231 -1.51 16.88 12.39
C VAL A 231 -2.09 15.51 12.77
N SER A 232 -2.56 15.36 14.02
CA SER A 232 -3.19 14.10 14.47
C SER A 232 -4.43 13.74 13.63
N ARG A 233 -5.27 14.72 13.31
CA ARG A 233 -6.44 14.51 12.43
C ARG A 233 -6.02 14.16 11.00
N ALA A 234 -4.95 14.77 10.46
CA ALA A 234 -4.43 14.47 9.14
C ALA A 234 -3.92 13.03 9.08
N VAL A 235 -3.15 12.57 10.09
CA VAL A 235 -2.67 11.18 10.19
C VAL A 235 -3.85 10.19 10.19
N THR A 236 -4.87 10.43 10.99
CA THR A 236 -6.06 9.57 11.02
C THR A 236 -6.76 9.53 9.66
N ARG A 237 -6.91 10.68 9.00
CA ARG A 237 -7.50 10.74 7.64
C ARG A 237 -6.66 10.00 6.63
N THR A 238 -5.34 10.12 6.68
CA THR A 238 -4.44 9.39 5.79
C THR A 238 -4.70 7.89 5.87
N VAL A 239 -4.73 7.32 7.06
CA VAL A 239 -4.95 5.88 7.24
C VAL A 239 -6.31 5.45 6.71
N VAL A 240 -7.38 6.15 7.10
CA VAL A 240 -8.75 5.80 6.69
C VAL A 240 -8.95 5.97 5.20
N THR A 241 -8.54 7.11 4.63
CA THR A 241 -8.70 7.39 3.20
C THR A 241 -7.87 6.43 2.34
N SER A 242 -6.63 6.13 2.77
CA SER A 242 -5.78 5.15 2.08
C SER A 242 -6.38 3.75 2.12
N ALA A 243 -6.91 3.31 3.27
CA ALA A 243 -7.54 2.00 3.39
C ALA A 243 -8.76 1.88 2.46
N LEU A 244 -9.63 2.89 2.44
CA LEU A 244 -10.79 2.90 1.54
C LEU A 244 -10.37 2.96 0.07
N ALA A 245 -9.34 3.76 -0.27
CA ALA A 245 -8.83 3.85 -1.64
C ALA A 245 -8.22 2.52 -2.10
N VAL A 246 -7.44 1.85 -1.26
CA VAL A 246 -6.85 0.53 -1.57
C VAL A 246 -7.95 -0.49 -1.83
N LEU A 247 -8.95 -0.60 -0.96
CA LEU A 247 -10.05 -1.57 -1.13
C LEU A 247 -10.90 -1.28 -2.38
N ALA A 248 -11.19 -0.01 -2.66
CA ALA A 248 -11.92 0.38 -3.86
C ALA A 248 -11.12 0.09 -5.14
N LEU A 249 -9.83 0.46 -5.16
CA LEU A 249 -8.93 0.20 -6.29
C LEU A 249 -8.70 -1.30 -6.49
N ASP A 250 -8.60 -2.10 -5.41
CA ASP A 250 -8.47 -3.54 -5.50
C ASP A 250 -9.65 -4.16 -6.24
N PHE A 251 -10.88 -3.81 -5.82
CA PHE A 251 -12.09 -4.28 -6.50
C PHE A 251 -12.10 -3.92 -7.99
N VAL A 252 -11.78 -2.67 -8.32
CA VAL A 252 -11.76 -2.19 -9.71
C VAL A 252 -10.70 -2.92 -10.53
N LEU A 253 -9.46 -3.02 -10.01
CA LEU A 253 -8.37 -3.71 -10.71
C LEU A 253 -8.67 -5.19 -10.90
N THR A 254 -9.18 -5.87 -9.86
CA THR A 254 -9.58 -7.27 -9.94
C THR A 254 -10.66 -7.48 -11.00
N ALA A 255 -11.70 -6.63 -11.03
CA ALA A 255 -12.75 -6.69 -12.03
C ALA A 255 -12.20 -6.55 -13.45
N PHE A 256 -11.30 -5.58 -13.70
CA PHE A 256 -10.67 -5.41 -15.01
C PHE A 256 -9.76 -6.59 -15.40
N MET A 257 -8.98 -7.12 -14.47
CA MET A 257 -8.04 -8.22 -14.72
C MET A 257 -8.77 -9.54 -15.01
N PHE A 258 -9.91 -9.79 -14.38
CA PHE A 258 -10.73 -10.98 -14.67
C PHE A 258 -11.59 -10.83 -15.94
N THR A 259 -12.03 -9.61 -16.28
CA THR A 259 -12.87 -9.38 -17.46
C THR A 259 -12.04 -9.27 -18.76
N GLY A 260 -10.77 -8.89 -18.67
CA GLY A 260 -9.85 -8.77 -19.81
C GLY A 260 -9.21 -10.08 -20.27
N GLY A 261 -9.53 -11.21 -19.66
CA GLY A 261 -9.03 -12.55 -19.97
C GLY A 261 -10.04 -13.45 -20.71
N VAL A 262 -11.11 -12.87 -21.31
CA VAL A 262 -12.05 -13.57 -22.19
C VAL A 262 -11.76 -13.23 -23.64
#